data_cedabc5e100001d5779387ab6ba6a4c1
#
_entry.id   cedabc5e100001d5779387ab6ba6a4c1
#
_cell.length_a   1.000
_cell.length_b   1.000
_cell.length_c   1.000
_cell.angle_alpha   90.00
_cell.angle_beta   90.00
_cell.angle_gamma   90.00
#
_symmetry.space_group_name_H-M   'P 1'
#
loop_
_entity.id
_entity.type
_entity.pdbx_description
1 polymer ?
#
loop_
_entity_poly.entity_id
_entity_poly.type
_entity_poly.pdbx_seq_one_letter_code
_entity_poly.pdbx_strand_id
1 'polypeptide(L)'
;TCFRSTVHGTVFAGRDRHLDTVSDGDTLHLVADPPVQDNPEVWVHLTSGDPIGHLPPEIAQWLWPWMLRGGVAEARAIRVRGAEVPSWRRVLLEVVCRTS
;
A
#
# COMPACT_ATOMS: atom_id res chain seq x y z
N THR A 1 -11.51 -2.20 -12.23
CA THR A 1 -11.02 -0.88 -11.82
C THR A 1 -9.55 -0.91 -11.52
N CYS A 2 -8.83 0.05 -12.02
CA CYS A 2 -7.39 0.17 -11.84
C CYS A 2 -7.06 1.62 -11.49
N PHE A 3 -6.21 1.81 -10.48
CA PHE A 3 -5.78 3.15 -10.09
C PHE A 3 -4.34 3.14 -9.61
N ARG A 4 -3.75 4.32 -9.51
CA ARG A 4 -2.40 4.51 -8.99
C ARG A 4 -2.45 5.24 -7.65
N SER A 5 -1.52 4.91 -6.76
CA SER A 5 -1.45 5.52 -5.44
C SER A 5 -0.03 5.57 -4.94
N THR A 6 0.24 6.55 -4.10
CA THR A 6 1.47 6.61 -3.31
C THR A 6 1.31 5.81 -2.03
N VAL A 7 2.44 5.52 -1.36
CA VAL A 7 2.47 4.81 -0.07
C VAL A 7 2.92 5.79 1.01
N HIS A 8 2.13 5.92 2.05
CA HIS A 8 2.38 6.83 3.16
C HIS A 8 2.90 6.08 4.39
N GLY A 9 3.51 6.80 5.32
CA GLY A 9 3.97 6.24 6.59
C GLY A 9 5.21 5.37 6.47
N THR A 10 5.97 5.48 5.39
CA THR A 10 7.13 4.63 5.14
C THR A 10 8.31 4.91 6.08
N VAL A 11 8.36 6.08 6.72
CA VAL A 11 9.46 6.44 7.62
C VAL A 11 9.26 5.95 9.05
N PHE A 12 8.04 5.51 9.40
CA PHE A 12 7.75 5.09 10.77
C PHE A 12 8.18 3.65 11.02
N ALA A 13 8.59 3.35 12.24
CA ALA A 13 8.92 2.00 12.72
C ALA A 13 9.98 1.29 11.86
N GLY A 14 10.88 2.04 11.24
CA GLY A 14 11.95 1.47 10.41
C GLY A 14 11.49 0.90 9.07
N ARG A 15 10.28 1.21 8.62
CA ARG A 15 9.73 0.68 7.36
C ARG A 15 10.54 1.08 6.15
N ASP A 16 11.23 2.22 6.21
CA ASP A 16 12.06 2.72 5.11
C ASP A 16 13.18 1.74 4.73
N ARG A 17 13.63 0.90 5.65
CA ARG A 17 14.62 -0.15 5.34
C ARG A 17 14.06 -1.16 4.35
N HIS A 18 12.78 -1.47 4.44
CA HIS A 18 12.14 -2.44 3.55
C HIS A 18 11.98 -1.89 2.14
N LEU A 19 11.95 -0.56 1.97
CA LEU A 19 11.86 0.05 0.65
C LEU A 19 13.08 -0.25 -0.22
N ASP A 20 14.23 -0.47 0.41
CA ASP A 20 15.46 -0.76 -0.32
C ASP A 20 15.41 -2.14 -0.99
N THR A 21 14.48 -2.99 -0.58
CA THR A 21 14.30 -4.33 -1.15
C THR A 21 13.24 -4.36 -2.25
N VAL A 22 12.52 -3.26 -2.47
CA VAL A 22 11.45 -3.18 -3.46
C VAL A 22 12.03 -2.64 -4.77
N SER A 23 11.71 -3.32 -5.86
CA SER A 23 12.12 -2.93 -7.21
C SER A 23 10.88 -2.65 -8.07
N ASP A 24 11.08 -1.90 -9.14
CA ASP A 24 10.01 -1.64 -10.12
C ASP A 24 9.45 -2.97 -10.63
N GLY A 25 8.14 -3.08 -10.62
CA GLY A 25 7.44 -4.29 -11.06
C GLY A 25 7.17 -5.32 -9.97
N ASP A 26 7.70 -5.12 -8.76
CA ASP A 26 7.47 -6.07 -7.66
C ASP A 26 6.00 -6.09 -7.24
N THR A 27 5.52 -7.29 -6.92
CA THR A 27 4.19 -7.49 -6.34
C THR A 27 4.21 -7.14 -4.86
N LEU A 28 3.18 -6.42 -4.43
CA LEU A 28 2.97 -6.08 -3.03
C LEU A 28 1.58 -6.53 -2.61
N HIS A 29 1.39 -6.75 -1.32
CA HIS A 29 0.09 -7.19 -0.78
C HIS A 29 -0.62 -6.04 -0.09
N LEU A 30 -1.93 -5.93 -0.33
CA LEU A 30 -2.77 -4.99 0.39
C LEU A 30 -3.52 -5.73 1.49
N VAL A 31 -3.46 -5.20 2.70
CA VAL A 31 -4.07 -5.79 3.89
C VAL A 31 -5.06 -4.81 4.49
N ALA A 32 -6.33 -5.20 4.50
CA ALA A 32 -7.38 -4.40 5.14
C ALA A 32 -7.31 -4.63 6.65
N ASP A 33 -6.81 -3.65 7.37
CA ASP A 33 -6.65 -3.72 8.81
C ASP A 33 -7.95 -3.28 9.50
N PRO A 34 -8.39 -3.96 10.58
CA PRO A 34 -9.55 -3.50 11.33
C PRO A 34 -9.33 -2.07 11.81
N PRO A 35 -10.35 -1.21 11.73
CA PRO A 35 -10.18 0.17 12.12
C PRO A 35 -9.91 0.29 13.62
N VAL A 36 -8.90 1.09 13.95
CA VAL A 36 -8.67 1.55 15.31
C VAL A 36 -9.32 2.93 15.39
N GLN A 37 -10.28 3.11 16.32
CA GLN A 37 -10.98 4.38 16.50
C GLN A 37 -11.70 4.87 15.23
N ASP A 38 -12.37 3.93 14.55
CA ASP A 38 -13.17 4.19 13.34
C ASP A 38 -12.39 4.67 12.11
N ASN A 39 -11.08 4.50 12.10
CA ASN A 39 -10.26 4.85 10.96
C ASN A 39 -9.88 3.59 10.18
N PRO A 40 -10.53 3.31 9.04
CA PRO A 40 -10.13 2.18 8.22
C PRO A 40 -8.75 2.42 7.60
N GLU A 41 -7.90 1.40 7.64
CA GLU A 41 -6.57 1.47 7.05
C GLU A 41 -6.35 0.28 6.12
N VAL A 42 -5.74 0.56 4.97
CA VAL A 42 -5.26 -0.48 4.07
C VAL A 42 -3.74 -0.40 4.05
N TRP A 43 -3.11 -1.43 4.58
CA TRP A 43 -1.67 -1.52 4.68
C TRP A 43 -1.06 -2.13 3.42
N VAL A 44 0.16 -1.72 3.12
CA VAL A 44 0.95 -2.27 2.02
C VAL A 44 2.07 -3.09 2.62
N HIS A 45 2.09 -4.38 2.28
CA HIS A 45 3.06 -5.35 2.79
C HIS A 45 3.92 -5.90 1.66
N LEU A 46 5.17 -6.22 1.99
CA LEU A 46 6.01 -7.05 1.13
C LEU A 46 5.46 -8.47 1.09
N THR A 47 5.92 -9.27 0.12
CA THR A 47 5.56 -10.69 0.05
C THR A 47 6.03 -11.47 1.28
N SER A 48 7.04 -10.97 1.98
CA SER A 48 7.51 -11.52 3.26
C SER A 48 6.53 -11.28 4.42
N GLY A 49 5.57 -10.35 4.26
CA GLY A 49 4.65 -9.95 5.32
C GLY A 49 5.06 -8.69 6.06
N ASP A 50 6.22 -8.13 5.76
CA ASP A 50 6.67 -6.89 6.41
C ASP A 50 5.94 -5.67 5.85
N PRO A 51 5.38 -4.80 6.72
CA PRO A 51 4.70 -3.60 6.26
C PRO A 51 5.69 -2.55 5.77
N ILE A 52 5.37 -1.88 4.68
CA ILE A 52 6.16 -0.75 4.18
C ILE A 52 5.43 0.57 4.34
N GLY A 53 4.14 0.54 4.60
CA GLY A 53 3.34 1.74 4.76
C GLY A 53 1.87 1.45 4.53
N HIS A 54 1.10 2.48 4.27
CA HIS A 54 -0.34 2.38 4.06
C HIS A 54 -0.81 3.27 2.92
N LEU A 55 -1.99 2.98 2.40
CA LEU A 55 -2.61 3.81 1.37
C LEU A 55 -3.17 5.10 1.99
N PRO A 56 -3.34 6.17 1.18
CA PRO A 56 -3.95 7.40 1.66
C PRO A 56 -5.35 7.15 2.24
N PRO A 57 -5.77 7.92 3.27
CA PRO A 57 -7.08 7.73 3.89
C PRO A 57 -8.26 7.81 2.93
N GLU A 58 -8.21 8.68 1.94
CA GLU A 58 -9.29 8.83 0.96
C GLU A 58 -9.49 7.59 0.11
N ILE A 59 -8.46 6.79 -0.08
CA ILE A 59 -8.55 5.50 -0.76
C ILE A 59 -9.01 4.43 0.22
N ALA A 60 -8.45 4.41 1.42
CA ALA A 60 -8.80 3.42 2.44
C ALA A 60 -10.29 3.48 2.81
N GLN A 61 -10.90 4.65 2.80
CA GLN A 61 -12.30 4.82 3.15
C GLN A 61 -13.26 4.01 2.28
N TRP A 62 -12.95 3.82 1.00
CA TRP A 62 -13.80 3.02 0.12
C TRP A 62 -13.22 1.62 -0.13
N LEU A 63 -11.90 1.49 -0.14
CA LEU A 63 -11.24 0.22 -0.46
C LEU A 63 -11.37 -0.79 0.68
N TRP A 64 -11.20 -0.34 1.92
CA TRP A 64 -11.28 -1.19 3.10
C TRP A 64 -12.63 -1.92 3.21
N PRO A 65 -13.79 -1.23 3.18
CA PRO A 65 -15.07 -1.95 3.26
C PRO A 65 -15.32 -2.84 2.04
N TRP A 66 -14.85 -2.43 0.86
CA TRP A 66 -14.99 -3.24 -0.34
C TRP A 66 -14.19 -4.54 -0.24
N MET A 67 -12.97 -4.49 0.29
CA MET A 67 -12.14 -5.68 0.49
C MET A 67 -12.76 -6.62 1.53
N LEU A 68 -13.37 -6.09 2.58
CA LEU A 68 -14.04 -6.91 3.60
C LEU A 68 -15.27 -7.62 3.05
N ARG A 69 -15.88 -7.11 1.98
CA ARG A 69 -17.01 -7.75 1.31
C ARG A 69 -16.58 -8.76 0.24
N GLY A 70 -15.31 -9.11 0.20
CA GLY A 70 -14.78 -10.11 -0.72
C GLY A 70 -14.11 -9.55 -1.96
N GLY A 71 -13.96 -8.24 -2.07
CA GLY A 71 -13.22 -7.63 -3.17
C GLY A 71 -11.73 -8.00 -3.09
N VAL A 72 -11.10 -8.19 -4.25
CA VAL A 72 -9.69 -8.52 -4.35
C VAL A 72 -8.94 -7.34 -4.95
N ALA A 73 -7.97 -6.83 -4.24
CA ALA A 73 -7.09 -5.76 -4.72
C ALA A 73 -5.66 -6.28 -4.78
N GLU A 74 -5.03 -6.14 -5.94
CA GLU A 74 -3.64 -6.52 -6.14
C GLU A 74 -2.81 -5.27 -6.40
N ALA A 75 -1.63 -5.19 -5.80
CA ALA A 75 -0.75 -4.04 -5.94
C ALA A 75 0.57 -4.45 -6.56
N ARG A 76 1.10 -3.55 -7.37
CA ARG A 76 2.43 -3.70 -7.98
C ARG A 76 3.15 -2.36 -7.90
N ALA A 77 4.44 -2.39 -7.54
CA ALA A 77 5.26 -1.20 -7.57
C ALA A 77 5.56 -0.82 -9.02
N ILE A 78 5.09 0.36 -9.45
CA ILE A 78 5.40 0.87 -10.79
C ILE A 78 6.76 1.57 -10.76
N ARG A 79 7.01 2.34 -9.70
CA ARG A 79 8.22 3.13 -9.57
C ARG A 79 8.63 3.17 -8.11
N VAL A 80 9.92 2.91 -7.86
CA VAL A 80 10.52 3.03 -6.54
C VAL A 80 11.66 4.03 -6.64
N ARG A 81 11.63 5.04 -5.77
CA ARG A 81 12.67 6.08 -5.71
C ARG A 81 13.41 6.02 -4.39
N GLY A 82 14.61 6.56 -4.36
CA GLY A 82 15.43 6.61 -3.16
C GLY A 82 15.08 7.79 -2.25
N ALA A 83 15.98 8.07 -1.32
CA ALA A 83 15.78 9.11 -0.30
C ALA A 83 15.84 10.54 -0.87
N GLU A 84 16.12 10.71 -2.15
CA GLU A 84 16.18 12.02 -2.83
C GLU A 84 14.79 12.66 -2.97
N VAL A 85 13.73 11.87 -2.80
CA VAL A 85 12.35 12.39 -2.85
C VAL A 85 11.71 12.25 -1.46
N PRO A 86 10.64 13.04 -1.17
CA PRO A 86 9.90 12.88 0.09
C PRO A 86 9.40 11.45 0.27
N SER A 87 9.35 10.99 1.52
CA SER A 87 9.00 9.60 1.84
C SER A 87 7.68 9.14 1.22
N TRP A 88 6.67 10.00 1.18
CA TRP A 88 5.35 9.69 0.62
C TRP A 88 5.34 9.61 -0.91
N ARG A 89 6.47 9.94 -1.58
CA ARG A 89 6.63 9.85 -3.03
C ARG A 89 7.59 8.75 -3.46
N ARG A 90 8.17 8.02 -2.51
CA ARG A 90 9.18 7.01 -2.85
C ARG A 90 8.62 5.83 -3.61
N VAL A 91 7.37 5.43 -3.33
CA VAL A 91 6.74 4.28 -3.99
C VAL A 91 5.46 4.70 -4.66
N LEU A 92 5.36 4.42 -5.96
CA LEU A 92 4.12 4.57 -6.73
C LEU A 92 3.59 3.17 -7.03
N LEU A 93 2.35 2.90 -6.63
CA LEU A 93 1.68 1.63 -6.86
C LEU A 93 0.67 1.74 -7.98
N GLU A 94 0.50 0.62 -8.69
CA GLU A 94 -0.70 0.37 -9.48
C GLU A 94 -1.53 -0.66 -8.73
N VAL A 95 -2.79 -0.33 -8.49
CA VAL A 95 -3.72 -1.21 -7.80
C VAL A 95 -4.81 -1.64 -8.78
N VAL A 96 -4.98 -2.94 -8.91
CA VAL A 96 -6.01 -3.54 -9.76
C VAL A 96 -7.06 -4.19 -8.86
N CYS A 97 -8.31 -3.72 -8.98
CA CYS A 97 -9.43 -4.19 -8.18
C CYS A 97 -10.29 -5.14 -9.01
N ARG A 98 -10.61 -6.31 -8.43
CA ARG A 98 -11.44 -7.33 -9.06
C ARG A 98 -12.47 -7.83 -8.07
N THR A 99 -13.66 -8.18 -8.56
CA THR A 99 -14.62 -8.93 -7.76
C THR A 99 -14.21 -10.39 -7.70
N SER A 100 -14.30 -10.95 -6.53
CA SER A 100 -13.95 -12.37 -6.32
C SER A 100 -15.03 -13.29 -6.85
#